data_274eb831081464cdb932adac1b885283
#
_entry.id   274eb831081464cdb932adac1b885283
#
_cell.length_a   1.000
_cell.length_b   1.000
_cell.length_c   1.000
_cell.angle_alpha   90.00
_cell.angle_beta   90.00
_cell.angle_gamma   90.00
#
_symmetry.space_group_name_H-M   'P 1'
#
loop_
_entity.id
_entity.type
_entity.pdbx_description
1 polymer ?
#
loop_
_entity_poly.entity_id
_entity_poly.type
_entity_poly.pdbx_seq_one_letter_code
_entity_poly.pdbx_strand_id
1 'polypeptide(L)'
;MKLRGLIILALFLAGCSSKPDYNSVPWQAQAPTSRALQWMPFSEQSGAQYGVSPRLITAIIAVESGGKPELVSASNAVGLMQIKASTAGKEVYRHLGWRGQPSTSELKDPQRNIDIGTAYLSILEHGILAGIEDPQTMQYA
;
A
#
# COMPACT_ATOMS: atom_id res chain seq x y z
N MET A 1 10.57 -4.77 -69.34
CA MET A 1 10.20 -4.12 -68.08
C MET A 1 10.03 -5.21 -67.03
N LYS A 2 10.93 -5.25 -66.03
CA LYS A 2 10.87 -6.26 -64.95
C LYS A 2 10.13 -5.66 -63.78
N LEU A 3 8.94 -6.20 -63.52
CA LEU A 3 8.13 -5.83 -62.33
C LEU A 3 8.73 -6.52 -61.13
N ARG A 4 9.36 -5.75 -60.22
CA ARG A 4 9.86 -6.24 -58.94
C ARG A 4 8.72 -6.30 -57.95
N GLY A 5 8.28 -7.52 -57.63
CA GLY A 5 7.30 -7.76 -56.57
C GLY A 5 7.84 -7.36 -55.22
N LEU A 6 7.15 -6.44 -54.57
CA LEU A 6 7.38 -6.03 -53.19
C LEU A 6 6.71 -7.05 -52.25
N ILE A 7 7.50 -7.92 -51.65
CA ILE A 7 7.00 -8.84 -50.62
C ILE A 7 6.92 -8.04 -49.33
N ILE A 8 5.68 -7.68 -48.92
CA ILE A 8 5.41 -7.10 -47.60
C ILE A 8 5.37 -8.24 -46.61
N LEU A 9 6.45 -8.39 -45.84
CA LEU A 9 6.54 -9.31 -44.71
C LEU A 9 5.77 -8.69 -43.53
N ALA A 10 4.52 -9.07 -43.34
CA ALA A 10 3.74 -8.71 -42.18
C ALA A 10 4.25 -9.54 -40.98
N LEU A 11 5.08 -8.92 -40.15
CA LEU A 11 5.45 -9.45 -38.84
C LEU A 11 4.23 -9.37 -37.91
N PHE A 12 3.51 -10.46 -37.75
CA PHE A 12 2.55 -10.64 -36.67
C PHE A 12 3.32 -10.75 -35.36
N LEU A 13 3.42 -9.65 -34.63
CA LEU A 13 3.80 -9.66 -33.22
C LEU A 13 2.60 -10.19 -32.41
N ALA A 14 2.48 -11.52 -32.34
CA ALA A 14 1.63 -12.15 -31.36
C ALA A 14 2.28 -11.96 -29.98
N GLY A 15 2.07 -10.82 -29.36
CA GLY A 15 2.39 -10.58 -27.96
C GLY A 15 1.47 -11.44 -27.12
N CYS A 16 1.90 -12.62 -26.71
CA CYS A 16 1.29 -13.37 -25.62
C CYS A 16 1.45 -12.55 -24.35
N SER A 17 0.46 -11.72 -24.03
CA SER A 17 0.33 -11.07 -22.73
C SER A 17 -0.23 -12.09 -21.73
N SER A 18 0.59 -13.08 -21.37
CA SER A 18 0.32 -13.88 -20.17
C SER A 18 0.56 -12.99 -18.97
N LYS A 19 -0.50 -12.73 -18.20
CA LYS A 19 -0.35 -12.03 -16.91
C LYS A 19 0.63 -12.83 -16.05
N PRO A 20 1.66 -12.19 -15.45
CA PRO A 20 2.57 -12.91 -14.58
C PRO A 20 1.79 -13.54 -13.42
N ASP A 21 2.03 -14.80 -13.15
CA ASP A 21 1.51 -15.45 -11.95
C ASP A 21 2.40 -15.06 -10.76
N TYR A 22 2.02 -14.02 -10.07
CA TYR A 22 2.76 -13.50 -8.92
C TYR A 22 2.81 -14.47 -7.73
N ASN A 23 1.92 -15.47 -7.68
CA ASN A 23 1.88 -16.45 -6.60
C ASN A 23 2.98 -17.54 -6.75
N SER A 24 3.52 -17.72 -7.95
CA SER A 24 4.59 -18.70 -8.23
C SER A 24 5.99 -18.18 -7.89
N VAL A 25 6.16 -16.87 -7.63
CA VAL A 25 7.46 -16.24 -7.35
C VAL A 25 7.64 -16.07 -5.84
N PRO A 26 8.78 -16.47 -5.24
CA PRO A 26 9.06 -16.20 -3.85
C PRO A 26 8.87 -14.73 -3.52
N TRP A 27 8.21 -14.42 -2.40
CA TRP A 27 7.85 -13.05 -2.03
C TRP A 27 9.03 -12.07 -2.04
N GLN A 28 10.26 -12.55 -1.74
CA GLN A 28 11.48 -11.73 -1.76
C GLN A 28 11.87 -11.28 -3.17
N ALA A 29 11.50 -12.05 -4.19
CA ALA A 29 11.80 -11.76 -5.59
C ALA A 29 10.68 -10.95 -6.29
N GLN A 30 9.53 -10.76 -5.63
CA GLN A 30 8.42 -10.02 -6.20
C GLN A 30 8.71 -8.51 -6.23
N ALA A 31 8.18 -7.81 -7.23
CA ALA A 31 8.23 -6.36 -7.27
C ALA A 31 7.48 -5.74 -6.07
N PRO A 32 7.86 -4.54 -5.60
CA PRO A 32 7.21 -3.89 -4.46
C PRO A 32 5.68 -3.84 -4.56
N THR A 33 5.16 -3.49 -5.73
CA THR A 33 3.71 -3.40 -5.97
C THR A 33 3.02 -4.75 -5.86
N SER A 34 3.60 -5.82 -6.43
CA SER A 34 3.00 -7.17 -6.35
C SER A 34 3.05 -7.74 -4.93
N ARG A 35 4.11 -7.45 -4.16
CA ARG A 35 4.15 -7.80 -2.74
C ARG A 35 3.12 -7.04 -1.92
N ALA A 36 2.87 -5.76 -2.23
CA ALA A 36 1.85 -4.99 -1.55
C ALA A 36 0.43 -5.52 -1.80
N LEU A 37 0.16 -6.02 -3.02
CA LEU A 37 -1.14 -6.57 -3.39
C LEU A 37 -1.56 -7.81 -2.57
N GLN A 38 -0.61 -8.58 -2.02
CA GLN A 38 -0.96 -9.70 -1.14
C GLN A 38 -1.66 -9.25 0.15
N TRP A 39 -1.49 -7.99 0.55
CA TRP A 39 -2.10 -7.39 1.73
C TRP A 39 -3.47 -6.74 1.46
N MET A 40 -3.97 -6.82 0.21
CA MET A 40 -5.26 -6.23 -0.17
C MET A 40 -6.42 -6.68 0.74
N PRO A 41 -6.55 -7.96 1.15
CA PRO A 41 -7.64 -8.36 2.05
C PRO A 41 -7.63 -7.61 3.38
N PHE A 42 -6.45 -7.34 3.96
CA PHE A 42 -6.33 -6.54 5.18
C PHE A 42 -6.62 -5.06 4.92
N SER A 43 -6.20 -4.55 3.76
CA SER A 43 -6.53 -3.18 3.34
C SER A 43 -8.04 -2.99 3.15
N GLU A 44 -8.73 -3.98 2.60
CA GLU A 44 -10.20 -3.96 2.46
C GLU A 44 -10.90 -3.96 3.81
N GLN A 45 -10.46 -4.80 4.74
CA GLN A 45 -11.02 -4.88 6.08
C GLN A 45 -10.84 -3.57 6.86
N SER A 46 -9.61 -3.07 6.94
CA SER A 46 -9.30 -1.82 7.64
C SER A 46 -9.92 -0.60 6.94
N GLY A 47 -9.92 -0.60 5.60
CA GLY A 47 -10.55 0.46 4.81
C GLY A 47 -12.05 0.56 5.06
N ALA A 48 -12.75 -0.57 5.16
CA ALA A 48 -14.18 -0.59 5.51
C ALA A 48 -14.43 -0.08 6.94
N GLN A 49 -13.53 -0.40 7.89
CA GLN A 49 -13.66 0.02 9.29
C GLN A 49 -13.44 1.52 9.48
N TYR A 50 -12.47 2.11 8.79
CA TYR A 50 -12.03 3.48 9.01
C TYR A 50 -12.42 4.46 7.89
N GLY A 51 -13.14 4.02 6.86
CA GLY A 51 -13.58 4.85 5.75
C GLY A 51 -12.48 5.26 4.77
N VAL A 52 -11.39 4.47 4.68
CA VAL A 52 -10.25 4.76 3.80
C VAL A 52 -10.23 3.83 2.61
N SER A 53 -9.90 4.33 1.42
CA SER A 53 -9.81 3.50 0.21
C SER A 53 -8.79 2.37 0.36
N PRO A 54 -9.16 1.09 0.14
CA PRO A 54 -8.21 -0.03 0.17
C PRO A 54 -7.08 0.10 -0.85
N ARG A 55 -7.35 0.72 -1.99
CA ARG A 55 -6.34 1.00 -3.02
C ARG A 55 -5.30 1.99 -2.53
N LEU A 56 -5.72 3.03 -1.82
CA LEU A 56 -4.81 4.00 -1.21
C LEU A 56 -3.93 3.33 -0.15
N ILE A 57 -4.52 2.53 0.74
CA ILE A 57 -3.78 1.78 1.77
C ILE A 57 -2.72 0.89 1.12
N THR A 58 -3.09 0.12 0.08
CA THR A 58 -2.17 -0.77 -0.63
C THR A 58 -1.08 -0.01 -1.38
N ALA A 59 -1.39 1.16 -1.95
CA ALA A 59 -0.39 2.02 -2.58
C ALA A 59 0.63 2.55 -1.57
N ILE A 60 0.19 2.95 -0.38
CA ILE A 60 1.07 3.36 0.73
C ILE A 60 1.98 2.20 1.14
N ILE A 61 1.45 0.99 1.30
CA ILE A 61 2.24 -0.21 1.61
C ILE A 61 3.33 -0.45 0.55
N ALA A 62 3.00 -0.28 -0.73
CA ALA A 62 3.97 -0.45 -1.82
C ALA A 62 5.12 0.56 -1.72
N VAL A 63 4.81 1.82 -1.42
CA VAL A 63 5.79 2.92 -1.33
C VAL A 63 6.62 2.82 -0.05
N GLU A 64 5.96 2.60 1.11
CA GLU A 64 6.59 2.68 2.42
C GLU A 64 7.51 1.47 2.72
N SER A 65 7.06 0.28 2.41
CA SER A 65 7.80 -0.95 2.76
C SER A 65 8.07 -1.88 1.59
N GLY A 66 7.50 -1.59 0.41
CA GLY A 66 7.47 -2.56 -0.69
C GLY A 66 6.77 -3.86 -0.32
N GLY A 67 5.80 -3.82 0.61
CA GLY A 67 5.06 -4.97 1.09
C GLY A 67 5.80 -5.86 2.09
N LYS A 68 6.84 -5.35 2.77
CA LYS A 68 7.66 -6.08 3.75
C LYS A 68 7.21 -5.78 5.19
N PRO A 69 6.57 -6.73 5.91
CA PRO A 69 6.03 -6.46 7.24
C PRO A 69 7.11 -6.29 8.32
N GLU A 70 8.28 -6.92 8.14
CA GLU A 70 9.38 -6.88 9.11
C GLU A 70 10.29 -5.65 8.98
N LEU A 71 10.04 -4.77 8.01
CA LEU A 71 10.89 -3.62 7.74
C LEU A 71 10.90 -2.66 8.92
N VAL A 72 12.11 -2.30 9.37
CA VAL A 72 12.33 -1.22 10.34
C VAL A 72 13.30 -0.23 9.73
N SER A 73 12.90 1.04 9.61
CA SER A 73 13.75 2.09 9.06
C SER A 73 14.74 2.64 10.10
N ALA A 74 15.75 3.37 9.63
CA ALA A 74 16.71 4.07 10.50
C ALA A 74 16.04 5.08 11.45
N SER A 75 14.85 5.57 11.09
CA SER A 75 14.05 6.49 11.92
C SER A 75 13.04 5.77 12.82
N ASN A 76 13.17 4.45 12.99
CA ASN A 76 12.27 3.59 13.78
C ASN A 76 10.81 3.56 13.28
N ALA A 77 10.59 3.76 11.99
CA ALA A 77 9.32 3.44 11.36
C ALA A 77 9.25 1.93 11.08
N VAL A 78 8.12 1.28 11.36
CA VAL A 78 7.99 -0.18 11.43
C VAL A 78 6.86 -0.67 10.53
N GLY A 79 7.13 -1.76 9.81
CA GLY A 79 6.15 -2.60 9.14
C GLY A 79 5.63 -2.05 7.82
N LEU A 80 4.50 -2.58 7.39
CA LEU A 80 3.92 -2.37 6.06
C LEU A 80 3.68 -0.89 5.72
N MET A 81 3.12 -0.12 6.63
CA MET A 81 2.81 1.29 6.45
C MET A 81 3.83 2.22 7.15
N GLN A 82 4.98 1.68 7.58
CA GLN A 82 6.08 2.42 8.23
C GLN A 82 5.61 3.33 9.37
N ILE A 83 4.95 2.75 10.34
CA ILE A 83 4.37 3.46 11.49
C ILE A 83 5.46 3.75 12.53
N LYS A 84 5.57 4.99 12.96
CA LYS A 84 6.35 5.36 14.15
C LYS A 84 5.49 5.23 15.39
N ALA A 85 5.89 4.33 16.31
CA ALA A 85 5.14 4.06 17.54
C ALA A 85 4.91 5.32 18.37
N SER A 86 5.95 6.17 18.51
CA SER A 86 5.93 7.37 19.36
C SER A 86 5.14 8.56 18.81
N THR A 87 4.76 8.52 17.54
CA THR A 87 3.98 9.58 16.89
C THR A 87 2.64 9.03 16.40
N ALA A 88 2.56 8.52 15.17
CA ALA A 88 1.33 7.99 14.60
C ALA A 88 0.69 6.89 15.47
N GLY A 89 1.48 5.94 15.96
CA GLY A 89 0.98 4.87 16.84
C GLY A 89 0.39 5.40 18.14
N LYS A 90 1.09 6.32 18.79
CA LYS A 90 0.62 6.97 20.03
C LYS A 90 -0.64 7.80 19.81
N GLU A 91 -0.73 8.49 18.68
CA GLU A 91 -1.91 9.29 18.32
C GLU A 91 -3.15 8.41 18.12
N VAL A 92 -3.00 7.28 17.41
CA VAL A 92 -4.08 6.30 17.26
C VAL A 92 -4.51 5.74 18.61
N TYR A 93 -3.56 5.36 19.47
CA TYR A 93 -3.87 4.86 20.80
C TYR A 93 -4.65 5.89 21.62
N ARG A 94 -4.21 7.13 21.60
CA ARG A 94 -4.92 8.23 22.27
C ARG A 94 -6.35 8.39 21.75
N HIS A 95 -6.53 8.32 20.43
CA HIS A 95 -7.85 8.47 19.79
C HIS A 95 -8.79 7.31 20.13
N LEU A 96 -8.25 6.10 20.30
CA LEU A 96 -9.00 4.90 20.71
C LEU A 96 -9.21 4.79 22.23
N GLY A 97 -8.73 5.77 23.03
CA GLY A 97 -8.81 5.74 24.49
C GLY A 97 -7.81 4.77 25.14
N TRP A 98 -6.81 4.29 24.40
CA TRP A 98 -5.76 3.39 24.90
C TRP A 98 -4.59 4.18 25.47
N ARG A 99 -3.88 3.56 26.42
CA ARG A 99 -2.69 4.16 27.03
C ARG A 99 -1.41 3.69 26.32
N GLY A 100 -0.41 4.56 26.28
CA GLY A 100 0.91 4.23 25.74
C GLY A 100 1.00 4.35 24.24
N GLN A 101 1.68 3.41 23.63
CA GLN A 101 1.92 3.32 22.18
C GLN A 101 2.12 1.85 21.78
N PRO A 102 1.94 1.48 20.49
CA PRO A 102 2.18 0.12 20.04
C PRO A 102 3.65 -0.27 20.19
N SER A 103 3.90 -1.56 20.48
CA SER A 103 5.25 -2.12 20.50
C SER A 103 5.75 -2.37 19.06
N THR A 104 7.07 -2.52 18.91
CA THR A 104 7.67 -2.90 17.63
C THR A 104 7.17 -4.26 17.13
N SER A 105 6.99 -5.23 18.03
CA SER A 105 6.44 -6.54 17.66
C SER A 105 5.00 -6.45 17.16
N GLU A 106 4.18 -5.63 17.79
CA GLU A 106 2.81 -5.37 17.34
C GLU A 106 2.78 -4.69 15.96
N LEU A 107 3.67 -3.73 15.71
CA LEU A 107 3.77 -3.05 14.43
C LEU A 107 4.39 -3.92 13.30
N LYS A 108 5.01 -5.05 13.62
CA LYS A 108 5.44 -6.04 12.63
C LYS A 108 4.34 -7.03 12.25
N ASP A 109 3.28 -7.14 13.06
CA ASP A 109 2.09 -7.88 12.66
C ASP A 109 1.37 -7.17 11.52
N PRO A 110 1.12 -7.84 10.37
CA PRO A 110 0.55 -7.19 9.19
C PRO A 110 -0.82 -6.57 9.44
N GLN A 111 -1.71 -7.29 10.12
CA GLN A 111 -3.07 -6.80 10.38
C GLN A 111 -3.03 -5.57 11.30
N ARG A 112 -2.26 -5.63 12.39
CA ARG A 112 -2.14 -4.54 13.36
C ARG A 112 -1.49 -3.31 12.74
N ASN A 113 -0.48 -3.50 11.91
CA ASN A 113 0.17 -2.39 11.21
C ASN A 113 -0.79 -1.66 10.27
N ILE A 114 -1.53 -2.41 9.46
CA ILE A 114 -2.52 -1.85 8.52
C ILE A 114 -3.66 -1.18 9.29
N ASP A 115 -4.18 -1.79 10.37
CA ASP A 115 -5.24 -1.20 11.19
C ASP A 115 -4.80 0.13 11.80
N ILE A 116 -3.63 0.18 12.43
CA ILE A 116 -3.10 1.40 13.05
C ILE A 116 -2.80 2.46 11.98
N GLY A 117 -2.19 2.08 10.87
CA GLY A 117 -1.89 3.00 9.76
C GLY A 117 -3.16 3.59 9.14
N THR A 118 -4.17 2.76 8.91
CA THR A 118 -5.45 3.20 8.34
C THR A 118 -6.23 4.07 9.31
N ALA A 119 -6.25 3.73 10.60
CA ALA A 119 -6.84 4.58 11.64
C ALA A 119 -6.16 5.95 11.69
N TYR A 120 -4.83 6.00 11.55
CA TYR A 120 -4.09 7.25 11.51
C TYR A 120 -4.45 8.11 10.29
N LEU A 121 -4.57 7.50 9.10
CA LEU A 121 -5.03 8.20 7.89
C LEU A 121 -6.43 8.79 8.10
N SER A 122 -7.35 8.03 8.69
CA SER A 122 -8.70 8.51 9.01
C SER A 122 -8.68 9.69 9.99
N ILE A 123 -7.82 9.66 11.00
CA ILE A 123 -7.66 10.78 11.96
C ILE A 123 -7.15 12.03 11.23
N LEU A 124 -6.19 11.90 10.33
CA LEU A 124 -5.67 13.02 9.55
C LEU A 124 -6.74 13.60 8.63
N GLU A 125 -7.49 12.76 7.93
CA GLU A 125 -8.55 13.17 7.02
C GLU A 125 -9.65 13.96 7.78
N HIS A 126 -10.15 13.44 8.88
CA HIS A 126 -11.23 14.07 9.65
C HIS A 126 -10.76 15.21 10.56
N GLY A 127 -9.50 15.24 10.96
CA GLY A 127 -8.94 16.27 11.82
C GLY A 127 -8.32 17.44 11.08
N ILE A 128 -7.29 17.15 10.26
CA ILE A 128 -6.47 18.19 9.60
C ILE A 128 -7.12 18.65 8.30
N LEU A 129 -7.75 17.75 7.56
CA LEU A 129 -8.32 18.03 6.24
C LEU A 129 -9.82 18.33 6.27
N ALA A 130 -10.46 18.31 7.43
CA ALA A 130 -11.91 18.55 7.59
C ALA A 130 -12.42 19.91 7.08
N GLY A 131 -11.51 20.86 6.80
CA GLY A 131 -11.84 22.16 6.23
C GLY A 131 -11.67 22.25 4.70
N ILE A 132 -11.28 21.16 4.04
CA ILE A 132 -11.09 21.10 2.59
C ILE A 132 -12.37 20.52 1.97
N GLU A 133 -13.11 21.36 1.24
CA GLU A 133 -14.43 20.98 0.68
C GLU A 133 -14.32 20.06 -0.56
N ASP A 134 -13.16 19.95 -1.20
CA ASP A 134 -12.95 19.11 -2.37
C ASP A 134 -12.44 17.71 -1.98
N PRO A 135 -13.27 16.66 -2.14
CA PRO A 135 -12.86 15.29 -1.79
C PRO A 135 -11.66 14.76 -2.59
N GLN A 136 -11.41 15.29 -3.79
CA GLN A 136 -10.25 14.90 -4.59
C GLN A 136 -8.96 15.54 -4.08
N THR A 137 -9.02 16.77 -3.62
CA THR A 137 -7.88 17.47 -3.02
C THR A 137 -7.50 16.83 -1.67
N MET A 138 -8.47 16.36 -0.89
CA MET A 138 -8.21 15.65 0.38
C MET A 138 -7.39 14.36 0.22
N GLN A 139 -7.49 13.68 -0.94
CA GLN A 139 -6.75 12.44 -1.18
C GLN A 139 -5.29 12.66 -1.61
N TYR A 140 -4.93 13.87 -2.00
CA TYR A 140 -3.60 14.21 -2.52
C TYR A 140 -2.84 15.24 -1.67
N ALA A 141 -3.44 15.75 -0.62
CA ALA A 141 -2.82 16.68 0.33
C ALA A 141 -2.11 15.96 1.47
#